data_6b080516eee577b71ecc68b4f120b2cc
#
_entry.id   6b080516eee577b71ecc68b4f120b2cc
#
_cell.length_a   1.000
_cell.length_b   1.000
_cell.length_c   1.000
_cell.angle_alpha   90.00
_cell.angle_beta   90.00
_cell.angle_gamma   90.00
#
_symmetry.space_group_name_H-M   'P 1'
#
loop_
_entity.id
_entity.type
_entity.pdbx_description
1 polymer ?
#
loop_
_entity_poly.entity_id
_entity_poly.type
_entity_poly.pdbx_seq_one_letter_code
_entity_poly.pdbx_strand_id
1 'polypeptide(L)'
;IKYSKVINITLFELKKNIYWPEGWTSQDKLYKYGSPITKLAINSNASNYINIFELKNYIYEYLSARFPNSEVSVQIKETSNDLKRKKFLIDSINSNPILSLVTLANAESHNFTSESLFKNASDTWNKNSYKKLYFWLKNKGLPIKDLYIADASGLSRNNRVTTNLIASFLHKMRFNNNYEFYASTLSIMGMRGTLANSLVSNKINGKFFGKTGTLSNVFALSGYFHKNNKIYSISIIQNSSFIDKNKIFKFLNDLYEIDECK
;
A
#
# COMPACT_ATOMS: atom_id res chain seq x y z
N ILE A 1 -28.34 -24.80 -5.96
CA ILE A 1 -27.28 -25.80 -6.27
C ILE A 1 -27.76 -27.09 -5.65
N LYS A 2 -28.09 -28.09 -6.48
CA LYS A 2 -28.30 -29.48 -6.00
C LYS A 2 -26.98 -29.94 -5.40
N TYR A 3 -26.99 -30.32 -4.14
CA TYR A 3 -25.81 -30.70 -3.37
C TYR A 3 -25.02 -31.80 -4.09
N SER A 4 -23.85 -31.46 -4.58
CA SER A 4 -22.88 -32.47 -5.01
C SER A 4 -22.36 -33.17 -3.76
N LYS A 5 -22.29 -34.50 -3.79
CA LYS A 5 -21.70 -35.29 -2.72
C LYS A 5 -20.17 -35.09 -2.64
N VAL A 6 -19.57 -34.53 -3.69
CA VAL A 6 -18.13 -34.31 -3.80
C VAL A 6 -17.86 -32.90 -4.29
N ILE A 7 -17.08 -32.15 -3.53
CA ILE A 7 -16.64 -30.78 -3.87
C ILE A 7 -15.12 -30.81 -4.03
N ASN A 8 -14.65 -30.68 -5.27
CA ASN A 8 -13.23 -30.62 -5.58
C ASN A 8 -12.84 -29.20 -5.99
N ILE A 9 -11.95 -28.56 -5.23
CA ILE A 9 -11.43 -27.23 -5.51
C ILE A 9 -9.94 -27.33 -5.87
N THR A 10 -9.57 -26.70 -6.95
CA THR A 10 -8.17 -26.52 -7.31
C THR A 10 -7.83 -25.03 -7.29
N LEU A 11 -6.93 -24.65 -6.40
CA LEU A 11 -6.36 -23.32 -6.32
C LEU A 11 -5.16 -23.26 -7.26
N PHE A 12 -5.13 -22.23 -8.11
CA PHE A 12 -4.02 -22.00 -9.02
C PHE A 12 -3.20 -20.81 -8.53
N GLU A 13 -2.05 -21.07 -7.93
CA GLU A 13 -1.08 -20.06 -7.53
C GLU A 13 0.32 -20.44 -8.00
N LEU A 14 0.95 -19.56 -8.72
CA LEU A 14 2.32 -19.78 -9.14
C LEU A 14 3.26 -19.48 -7.97
N LYS A 15 4.21 -20.36 -7.67
CA LYS A 15 5.29 -20.10 -6.70
C LYS A 15 5.98 -18.77 -6.93
N LYS A 16 6.21 -18.40 -8.20
CA LYS A 16 6.79 -17.12 -8.60
C LYS A 16 5.91 -15.91 -8.31
N ASN A 17 4.61 -16.09 -7.99
CA ASN A 17 3.71 -15.00 -7.60
C ASN A 17 3.76 -14.74 -6.10
N ILE A 18 4.27 -15.69 -5.32
CA ILE A 18 4.54 -15.50 -3.90
C ILE A 18 5.88 -14.81 -3.82
N TYR A 19 5.87 -13.52 -3.50
CA TYR A 19 7.11 -12.78 -3.50
C TYR A 19 7.16 -11.75 -2.38
N TRP A 20 8.38 -11.39 -2.02
CA TRP A 20 8.68 -10.20 -1.26
C TRP A 20 9.40 -9.20 -2.17
N PRO A 21 9.03 -7.91 -2.12
CA PRO A 21 9.77 -6.88 -2.81
C PRO A 21 11.27 -6.89 -2.44
N GLU A 22 12.09 -6.44 -3.37
CA GLU A 22 13.52 -6.30 -3.16
C GLU A 22 13.80 -5.37 -1.96
N GLY A 23 14.81 -5.72 -1.15
CA GLY A 23 15.22 -4.90 0.00
C GLY A 23 14.36 -5.03 1.25
N TRP A 24 13.35 -5.92 1.26
CA TRP A 24 12.69 -6.33 2.50
C TRP A 24 13.58 -7.27 3.28
N THR A 25 13.88 -6.93 4.53
CA THR A 25 14.76 -7.73 5.37
C THR A 25 14.09 -9.01 5.87
N SER A 26 14.90 -9.98 6.31
CA SER A 26 14.37 -11.18 6.96
C SER A 26 13.55 -10.83 8.21
N GLN A 27 13.95 -9.78 8.94
CA GLN A 27 13.24 -9.28 10.11
C GLN A 27 11.85 -8.75 9.74
N ASP A 28 11.72 -7.96 8.65
CA ASP A 28 10.42 -7.44 8.21
C ASP A 28 9.43 -8.56 7.92
N LYS A 29 9.91 -9.68 7.34
CA LYS A 29 9.09 -10.83 6.94
C LYS A 29 8.51 -11.60 8.13
N LEU A 30 8.99 -11.37 9.33
CA LEU A 30 8.45 -11.97 10.57
C LEU A 30 7.21 -11.23 11.10
N TYR A 31 6.92 -10.05 10.59
CA TYR A 31 5.81 -9.23 11.05
C TYR A 31 4.67 -9.16 10.03
N LYS A 32 3.47 -8.87 10.52
CA LYS A 32 2.26 -8.72 9.70
C LYS A 32 2.43 -7.69 8.57
N TYR A 33 3.18 -6.63 8.80
CA TYR A 33 3.43 -5.60 7.78
C TYR A 33 4.37 -6.05 6.66
N GLY A 34 5.15 -7.11 6.87
CA GLY A 34 6.07 -7.70 5.90
C GLY A 34 5.55 -9.00 5.27
N SER A 35 4.24 -9.20 5.28
CA SER A 35 3.60 -10.38 4.70
C SER A 35 3.89 -10.52 3.20
N PRO A 36 4.01 -11.75 2.68
CA PRO A 36 4.28 -11.99 1.26
C PRO A 36 3.12 -11.48 0.38
N ILE A 37 3.47 -11.00 -0.80
CA ILE A 37 2.51 -10.54 -1.79
C ILE A 37 2.13 -11.72 -2.68
N THR A 38 0.83 -12.01 -2.78
CA THR A 38 0.27 -13.13 -3.54
C THR A 38 -0.98 -12.68 -4.30
N LYS A 39 -1.38 -13.44 -5.31
CA LYS A 39 -2.66 -13.21 -6.00
C LYS A 39 -3.84 -13.66 -5.15
N LEU A 40 -3.69 -14.78 -4.48
CA LEU A 40 -4.68 -15.32 -3.55
C LEU A 40 -4.24 -14.92 -2.15
N ALA A 41 -5.05 -14.15 -1.45
CA ALA A 41 -4.76 -13.67 -0.12
C ALA A 41 -6.00 -13.71 0.77
N ILE A 42 -5.81 -14.08 2.03
CA ILE A 42 -6.81 -13.93 3.09
C ILE A 42 -6.20 -13.07 4.17
N ASN A 43 -6.96 -12.09 4.66
CA ASN A 43 -6.51 -11.14 5.68
C ASN A 43 -5.15 -10.53 5.36
N SER A 44 -4.91 -10.21 4.07
CA SER A 44 -3.66 -9.63 3.58
C SER A 44 -2.43 -10.48 3.91
N ASN A 45 -2.60 -11.77 4.04
CA ASN A 45 -1.57 -12.70 4.48
C ASN A 45 -0.92 -12.32 5.83
N ALA A 46 -1.64 -11.66 6.70
CA ALA A 46 -1.12 -11.10 7.94
C ALA A 46 -1.10 -12.08 9.12
N SER A 47 -1.33 -13.36 8.91
CA SER A 47 -1.16 -14.41 9.93
C SER A 47 0.31 -14.82 10.04
N ASN A 48 0.72 -15.33 11.20
CA ASN A 48 2.11 -15.71 11.46
C ASN A 48 2.59 -16.93 10.66
N TYR A 49 1.71 -17.57 9.88
CA TYR A 49 1.95 -18.80 9.15
C TYR A 49 1.44 -18.69 7.73
N ILE A 50 2.11 -17.90 6.92
CA ILE A 50 1.64 -17.71 5.57
C ILE A 50 2.43 -18.60 4.63
N ASN A 51 1.87 -19.75 4.39
CA ASN A 51 2.11 -20.41 3.13
C ASN A 51 0.75 -20.71 2.47
N ILE A 52 0.78 -21.00 1.19
CA ILE A 52 -0.40 -21.35 0.41
C ILE A 52 -1.15 -22.58 0.99
N PHE A 53 -0.50 -23.39 1.83
CA PHE A 53 -1.13 -24.52 2.49
C PHE A 53 -2.17 -24.10 3.53
N GLU A 54 -2.01 -22.95 4.17
CA GLU A 54 -3.00 -22.43 5.10
C GLU A 54 -4.22 -21.86 4.39
N LEU A 55 -4.04 -21.22 3.24
CA LEU A 55 -5.16 -20.85 2.38
C LEU A 55 -5.95 -22.10 1.97
N LYS A 56 -5.26 -23.18 1.61
CA LYS A 56 -5.86 -24.47 1.33
C LYS A 56 -6.67 -24.99 2.52
N ASN A 57 -6.07 -25.03 3.71
CA ASN A 57 -6.70 -25.51 4.93
C ASN A 57 -7.90 -24.65 5.33
N TYR A 58 -7.77 -23.33 5.27
CA TYR A 58 -8.87 -22.42 5.54
C TYR A 58 -10.07 -22.65 4.61
N ILE A 59 -9.84 -22.81 3.31
CA ILE A 59 -10.91 -23.09 2.33
C ILE A 59 -11.53 -24.47 2.60
N TYR A 60 -10.70 -25.45 2.91
CA TYR A 60 -11.17 -26.79 3.27
C TYR A 60 -12.09 -26.76 4.50
N GLU A 61 -11.66 -26.13 5.58
CA GLU A 61 -12.43 -26.00 6.83
C GLU A 61 -13.73 -25.23 6.60
N TYR A 62 -13.67 -24.10 5.90
CA TYR A 62 -14.83 -23.28 5.59
C TYR A 62 -15.88 -24.09 4.79
N LEU A 63 -15.46 -24.80 3.75
CA LEU A 63 -16.37 -25.57 2.91
C LEU A 63 -16.89 -26.83 3.61
N SER A 64 -16.07 -27.51 4.39
CA SER A 64 -16.48 -28.68 5.18
C SER A 64 -17.53 -28.29 6.22
N ALA A 65 -17.38 -27.16 6.88
CA ALA A 65 -18.39 -26.64 7.80
C ALA A 65 -19.68 -26.21 7.09
N ARG A 66 -19.58 -25.66 5.88
CA ARG A 66 -20.72 -25.17 5.10
C ARG A 66 -21.50 -26.29 4.43
N PHE A 67 -20.81 -27.40 4.10
CA PHE A 67 -21.37 -28.55 3.38
C PHE A 67 -21.03 -29.87 4.13
N PRO A 68 -21.60 -30.09 5.33
CA PRO A 68 -21.20 -31.20 6.20
C PRO A 68 -21.48 -32.58 5.62
N ASN A 69 -22.38 -32.70 4.63
CA ASN A 69 -22.75 -33.93 3.98
C ASN A 69 -22.03 -34.16 2.64
N SER A 70 -21.00 -33.36 2.35
CA SER A 70 -20.22 -33.44 1.11
C SER A 70 -18.75 -33.80 1.43
N GLU A 71 -18.18 -34.63 0.57
CA GLU A 71 -16.73 -34.83 0.57
C GLU A 71 -16.06 -33.61 -0.05
N VAL A 72 -15.21 -32.92 0.71
CA VAL A 72 -14.51 -31.72 0.27
C VAL A 72 -13.04 -32.06 0.04
N SER A 73 -12.52 -31.71 -1.12
CA SER A 73 -11.08 -31.73 -1.39
C SER A 73 -10.59 -30.38 -1.92
N VAL A 74 -9.45 -29.92 -1.42
CA VAL A 74 -8.80 -28.69 -1.88
C VAL A 74 -7.37 -28.99 -2.28
N GLN A 75 -7.01 -28.66 -3.51
CA GLN A 75 -5.68 -28.88 -4.06
C GLN A 75 -5.06 -27.57 -4.49
N ILE A 76 -3.73 -27.46 -4.43
CA ILE A 76 -2.98 -26.36 -5.01
C ILE A 76 -2.21 -26.88 -6.21
N LYS A 77 -2.35 -26.21 -7.33
CA LYS A 77 -1.58 -26.49 -8.54
C LYS A 77 -0.93 -25.19 -9.05
N GLU A 78 0.28 -25.34 -9.57
CA GLU A 78 0.87 -24.30 -10.40
C GLU A 78 0.08 -24.20 -11.70
N THR A 79 -0.23 -22.98 -12.16
CA THR A 79 -0.86 -22.79 -13.44
C THR A 79 0.08 -23.32 -14.51
N SER A 80 -0.27 -24.43 -15.14
CA SER A 80 0.25 -24.77 -16.45
C SER A 80 -0.57 -24.05 -17.51
N ASN A 81 0.02 -23.85 -18.71
CA ASN A 81 -0.67 -23.28 -19.87
C ASN A 81 -1.85 -24.16 -20.37
N ASP A 82 -2.15 -25.24 -19.69
CA ASP A 82 -3.16 -26.25 -20.06
C ASP A 82 -4.61 -25.87 -19.75
N LEU A 83 -4.90 -24.63 -19.29
CA LEU A 83 -6.28 -24.17 -19.10
C LEU A 83 -6.96 -23.80 -20.45
N LYS A 84 -6.88 -24.68 -21.45
CA LYS A 84 -7.74 -24.65 -22.66
C LYS A 84 -9.19 -25.06 -22.37
N ARG A 85 -9.55 -25.37 -21.12
CA ARG A 85 -10.92 -25.73 -20.74
C ARG A 85 -11.81 -24.49 -20.76
N LYS A 86 -13.05 -24.65 -21.26
CA LYS A 86 -14.09 -23.62 -21.14
C LYS A 86 -14.21 -23.19 -19.67
N LYS A 87 -14.02 -21.89 -19.43
CA LYS A 87 -14.19 -21.30 -18.10
C LYS A 87 -15.62 -20.80 -17.98
N PHE A 88 -16.28 -21.15 -16.91
CA PHE A 88 -17.58 -20.61 -16.55
C PHE A 88 -17.40 -19.80 -15.27
N LEU A 89 -17.88 -18.57 -15.26
CA LEU A 89 -18.01 -17.79 -14.04
C LEU A 89 -19.16 -18.39 -13.24
N ILE A 90 -18.87 -18.89 -12.06
CA ILE A 90 -19.87 -19.44 -11.14
C ILE A 90 -20.39 -18.35 -10.22
N ASP A 91 -19.47 -17.53 -9.71
CA ASP A 91 -19.76 -16.45 -8.79
C ASP A 91 -18.65 -15.39 -8.82
N SER A 92 -18.93 -14.20 -8.32
CA SER A 92 -17.96 -13.11 -8.19
C SER A 92 -18.23 -12.29 -6.95
N ILE A 93 -17.17 -11.84 -6.30
CA ILE A 93 -17.21 -10.91 -5.19
C ILE A 93 -16.52 -9.62 -5.63
N ASN A 94 -17.24 -8.51 -5.53
CA ASN A 94 -16.65 -7.20 -5.79
C ASN A 94 -15.66 -6.83 -4.69
N SER A 95 -14.54 -6.26 -5.08
CA SER A 95 -13.60 -5.67 -4.11
C SER A 95 -14.23 -4.44 -3.43
N ASN A 96 -13.66 -4.02 -2.31
CA ASN A 96 -13.97 -2.71 -1.75
C ASN A 96 -13.71 -1.60 -2.80
N PRO A 97 -14.43 -0.47 -2.73
CA PRO A 97 -14.18 0.67 -3.61
C PRO A 97 -12.70 1.09 -3.58
N ILE A 98 -12.20 1.55 -4.73
CA ILE A 98 -10.79 1.96 -4.84
C ILE A 98 -10.42 3.04 -3.83
N LEU A 99 -11.34 3.94 -3.48
CA LEU A 99 -11.13 4.95 -2.44
C LEU A 99 -10.78 4.32 -1.09
N SER A 100 -11.51 3.29 -0.68
CA SER A 100 -11.25 2.60 0.59
C SER A 100 -9.90 1.89 0.58
N LEU A 101 -9.53 1.27 -0.54
CA LEU A 101 -8.23 0.59 -0.67
C LEU A 101 -7.07 1.59 -0.64
N VAL A 102 -7.19 2.71 -1.36
CA VAL A 102 -6.16 3.77 -1.35
C VAL A 102 -6.09 4.44 0.02
N THR A 103 -7.22 4.64 0.71
CA THR A 103 -7.24 5.15 2.09
C THR A 103 -6.51 4.20 3.05
N LEU A 104 -6.75 2.89 2.95
CA LEU A 104 -6.04 1.90 3.75
C LEU A 104 -4.52 1.94 3.50
N ALA A 105 -4.10 2.08 2.25
CA ALA A 105 -2.69 2.22 1.89
C ALA A 105 -2.08 3.53 2.40
N ASN A 106 -2.78 4.65 2.27
CA ASN A 106 -2.24 5.97 2.59
C ASN A 106 -2.40 6.35 4.06
N ALA A 107 -3.63 6.28 4.61
CA ALA A 107 -3.88 6.71 5.98
C ALA A 107 -3.37 5.69 7.01
N GLU A 108 -3.59 4.39 6.77
CA GLU A 108 -3.19 3.32 7.70
C GLU A 108 -1.83 2.69 7.36
N SER A 109 -1.21 3.14 6.28
CA SER A 109 0.13 2.66 5.85
C SER A 109 0.18 1.15 5.60
N HIS A 110 -0.86 0.58 4.96
CA HIS A 110 -1.01 -0.85 4.78
C HIS A 110 -0.18 -1.36 3.59
N ASN A 111 0.95 -2.01 3.87
CA ASN A 111 1.94 -2.40 2.89
C ASN A 111 1.40 -3.37 1.84
N PHE A 112 0.70 -4.43 2.27
CA PHE A 112 0.12 -5.41 1.35
C PHE A 112 -0.81 -4.76 0.32
N THR A 113 -1.66 -3.83 0.77
CA THR A 113 -2.58 -3.11 -0.14
C THR A 113 -1.81 -2.22 -1.11
N SER A 114 -0.78 -1.50 -0.65
CA SER A 114 0.08 -0.68 -1.52
C SER A 114 0.73 -1.51 -2.62
N GLU A 115 1.33 -2.65 -2.25
CA GLU A 115 1.97 -3.58 -3.20
C GLU A 115 0.95 -4.17 -4.18
N SER A 116 -0.21 -4.60 -3.68
CA SER A 116 -1.25 -5.19 -4.51
C SER A 116 -1.84 -4.20 -5.50
N LEU A 117 -2.14 -2.98 -5.07
CA LEU A 117 -2.63 -1.90 -5.95
C LEU A 117 -1.59 -1.59 -7.03
N PHE A 118 -0.32 -1.46 -6.65
CA PHE A 118 0.76 -1.18 -7.59
C PHE A 118 0.94 -2.30 -8.63
N LYS A 119 0.89 -3.56 -8.20
CA LYS A 119 0.96 -4.71 -9.10
C LYS A 119 -0.21 -4.77 -10.07
N ASN A 120 -1.41 -4.43 -9.62
CA ASN A 120 -2.61 -4.43 -10.44
C ASN A 120 -2.75 -3.16 -11.31
N ALA A 121 -1.94 -2.13 -11.12
CA ALA A 121 -1.92 -0.93 -11.99
C ALA A 121 -1.41 -1.21 -13.40
N SER A 122 -0.87 -2.39 -13.69
CA SER A 122 -0.58 -2.87 -15.02
C SER A 122 -1.56 -3.99 -15.39
N ASP A 123 -1.81 -4.19 -16.69
CA ASP A 123 -2.76 -5.19 -17.19
C ASP A 123 -2.38 -6.64 -16.83
N THR A 124 -1.19 -6.82 -16.29
CA THR A 124 -0.67 -8.11 -15.86
C THR A 124 -0.01 -7.99 -14.50
N TRP A 125 -0.16 -9.04 -13.68
CA TRP A 125 0.55 -9.18 -12.40
C TRP A 125 2.05 -9.41 -12.63
N ASN A 126 2.79 -8.36 -12.98
CA ASN A 126 4.21 -8.43 -13.34
C ASN A 126 5.01 -7.16 -13.02
N LYS A 127 6.26 -7.13 -13.45
CA LYS A 127 7.19 -6.01 -13.25
C LYS A 127 6.88 -4.74 -14.08
N ASN A 128 5.87 -4.75 -14.95
CA ASN A 128 5.61 -3.61 -15.85
C ASN A 128 5.08 -2.37 -15.11
N SER A 129 4.51 -2.53 -13.91
CA SER A 129 4.02 -1.39 -13.11
C SER A 129 5.13 -0.36 -12.84
N TYR A 130 6.37 -0.81 -12.56
CA TYR A 130 7.52 0.10 -12.37
C TYR A 130 7.83 0.89 -13.63
N LYS A 131 7.85 0.24 -14.80
CA LYS A 131 8.10 0.91 -16.08
C LYS A 131 7.01 1.93 -16.39
N LYS A 132 5.73 1.57 -16.17
CA LYS A 132 4.59 2.48 -16.32
C LYS A 132 4.73 3.70 -15.41
N LEU A 133 5.10 3.49 -14.14
CA LEU A 133 5.31 4.60 -13.18
C LEU A 133 6.42 5.54 -13.63
N TYR A 134 7.61 5.02 -13.99
CA TYR A 134 8.72 5.84 -14.48
C TYR A 134 8.34 6.65 -15.70
N PHE A 135 7.69 6.03 -16.68
CA PHE A 135 7.21 6.69 -17.89
C PHE A 135 6.20 7.80 -17.56
N TRP A 136 5.26 7.51 -16.66
CA TRP A 136 4.26 8.50 -16.22
C TRP A 136 4.91 9.69 -15.52
N LEU A 137 5.82 9.46 -14.57
CA LEU A 137 6.56 10.52 -13.87
C LEU A 137 7.35 11.40 -14.85
N LYS A 138 8.05 10.77 -15.81
CA LYS A 138 8.82 11.46 -16.85
C LYS A 138 7.92 12.34 -17.72
N ASN A 139 6.80 11.80 -18.19
CA ASN A 139 5.86 12.53 -19.03
C ASN A 139 5.19 13.71 -18.29
N LYS A 140 5.10 13.63 -16.97
CA LYS A 140 4.65 14.75 -16.13
C LYS A 140 5.77 15.78 -15.87
N GLY A 141 6.97 15.61 -16.42
CA GLY A 141 8.10 16.51 -16.22
C GLY A 141 8.56 16.57 -14.78
N LEU A 142 8.49 15.45 -14.06
CA LEU A 142 8.93 15.36 -12.67
C LEU A 142 10.44 15.07 -12.62
N PRO A 143 11.15 15.57 -11.57
CA PRO A 143 12.61 15.39 -11.42
C PRO A 143 12.95 13.97 -10.96
N ILE A 144 13.00 13.02 -11.89
CA ILE A 144 13.22 11.59 -11.61
C ILE A 144 14.71 11.20 -11.57
N LYS A 145 15.63 12.15 -11.58
CA LYS A 145 17.04 11.86 -11.42
C LYS A 145 17.26 11.12 -10.09
N ASP A 146 18.06 10.08 -10.13
CA ASP A 146 18.41 9.22 -8.98
C ASP A 146 17.21 8.50 -8.33
N LEU A 147 16.05 8.45 -8.99
CA LEU A 147 14.91 7.68 -8.52
C LEU A 147 15.15 6.19 -8.70
N TYR A 148 15.02 5.43 -7.62
CA TYR A 148 14.95 3.98 -7.66
C TYR A 148 13.77 3.50 -6.80
N ILE A 149 12.90 2.69 -7.40
CA ILE A 149 11.71 2.14 -6.73
C ILE A 149 11.83 0.62 -6.69
N ALA A 150 12.07 0.08 -5.53
CA ALA A 150 12.17 -1.35 -5.26
C ALA A 150 10.83 -1.94 -4.83
N ASP A 151 9.98 -1.15 -4.17
CA ASP A 151 8.63 -1.55 -3.74
C ASP A 151 7.64 -0.37 -3.83
N ALA A 152 6.38 -0.65 -3.56
CA ALA A 152 5.32 0.35 -3.58
C ALA A 152 4.90 0.82 -2.17
N SER A 153 5.28 0.10 -1.14
CA SER A 153 4.92 0.39 0.25
C SER A 153 5.90 1.30 0.97
N GLY A 154 7.13 1.40 0.46
CA GLY A 154 8.20 2.15 1.11
C GLY A 154 8.93 1.37 2.21
N LEU A 155 8.68 0.06 2.35
CA LEU A 155 9.36 -0.79 3.32
C LEU A 155 10.79 -1.15 2.88
N SER A 156 11.04 -1.19 1.58
CA SER A 156 12.35 -1.51 1.02
C SER A 156 13.40 -0.45 1.35
N ARG A 157 14.58 -0.91 1.83
CA ARG A 157 15.75 -0.06 2.08
C ARG A 157 16.46 0.33 0.77
N ASN A 158 16.06 -0.26 -0.35
CA ASN A 158 16.64 0.03 -1.67
C ASN A 158 15.97 1.22 -2.36
N ASN A 159 14.80 1.67 -1.90
CA ASN A 159 14.17 2.86 -2.46
C ASN A 159 15.08 4.08 -2.38
N ARG A 160 15.10 4.85 -3.45
CA ARG A 160 15.79 6.15 -3.53
C ARG A 160 14.84 7.18 -4.12
N VAL A 161 14.58 8.22 -3.37
CA VAL A 161 13.70 9.31 -3.78
C VAL A 161 14.18 10.62 -3.17
N THR A 162 14.01 11.73 -3.89
CA THR A 162 14.34 13.05 -3.37
C THR A 162 13.10 13.75 -2.82
N THR A 163 13.27 14.61 -1.82
CA THR A 163 12.21 15.48 -1.32
C THR A 163 11.64 16.37 -2.41
N ASN A 164 12.51 16.83 -3.34
CA ASN A 164 12.09 17.60 -4.50
C ASN A 164 11.14 16.85 -5.41
N LEU A 165 11.40 15.56 -5.70
CA LEU A 165 10.48 14.74 -6.50
C LEU A 165 9.12 14.61 -5.83
N ILE A 166 9.09 14.31 -4.53
CA ILE A 166 7.83 14.15 -3.79
C ILE A 166 7.06 15.47 -3.71
N ALA A 167 7.72 16.57 -3.36
CA ALA A 167 7.08 17.89 -3.29
C ALA A 167 6.55 18.33 -4.65
N SER A 168 7.31 18.11 -5.72
CA SER A 168 6.89 18.42 -7.09
C SER A 168 5.71 17.56 -7.55
N PHE A 169 5.69 16.26 -7.18
CA PHE A 169 4.56 15.39 -7.43
C PHE A 169 3.30 15.89 -6.71
N LEU A 170 3.39 16.17 -5.42
CA LEU A 170 2.29 16.71 -4.62
C LEU A 170 1.78 18.04 -5.19
N HIS A 171 2.69 18.94 -5.57
CA HIS A 171 2.32 20.20 -6.19
C HIS A 171 1.54 19.99 -7.50
N LYS A 172 2.02 19.12 -8.39
CA LYS A 172 1.31 18.81 -9.64
C LYS A 172 -0.03 18.12 -9.39
N MET A 173 -0.10 17.28 -8.37
CA MET A 173 -1.34 16.57 -8.02
C MET A 173 -2.44 17.52 -7.57
N ARG A 174 -2.13 18.69 -6.97
CA ARG A 174 -3.12 19.74 -6.61
C ARG A 174 -3.94 20.22 -7.79
N PHE A 175 -3.39 20.22 -8.98
CA PHE A 175 -4.05 20.68 -10.21
C PHE A 175 -4.64 19.51 -11.02
N ASN A 176 -4.67 18.31 -10.45
CA ASN A 176 -5.28 17.14 -11.08
C ASN A 176 -6.77 17.04 -10.67
N ASN A 177 -7.62 16.60 -11.58
CA ASN A 177 -9.06 16.41 -11.31
C ASN A 177 -9.33 15.42 -10.16
N ASN A 178 -8.38 14.55 -9.83
CA ASN A 178 -8.46 13.60 -8.73
C ASN A 178 -7.84 14.11 -7.43
N TYR A 179 -7.54 15.40 -7.31
CA TYR A 179 -6.88 15.96 -6.13
C TYR A 179 -7.66 15.71 -4.85
N GLU A 180 -8.94 16.09 -4.84
CA GLU A 180 -9.81 15.92 -3.65
C GLU A 180 -9.92 14.44 -3.23
N PHE A 181 -10.07 13.57 -4.23
CA PHE A 181 -10.05 12.12 -4.00
C PHE A 181 -8.73 11.68 -3.34
N TYR A 182 -7.59 12.09 -3.90
CA TYR A 182 -6.28 11.74 -3.37
C TYR A 182 -6.05 12.32 -1.97
N ALA A 183 -6.31 13.60 -1.77
CA ALA A 183 -6.13 14.27 -0.49
C ALA A 183 -7.00 13.63 0.61
N SER A 184 -8.23 13.24 0.29
CA SER A 184 -9.13 12.57 1.23
C SER A 184 -8.63 11.20 1.72
N THR A 185 -7.70 10.56 1.01
CA THR A 185 -7.11 9.28 1.42
C THR A 185 -5.95 9.41 2.39
N LEU A 186 -5.41 10.61 2.58
CA LEU A 186 -4.22 10.83 3.42
C LEU A 186 -4.55 10.81 4.92
N SER A 187 -3.54 10.55 5.76
CA SER A 187 -3.64 10.78 7.20
C SER A 187 -3.84 12.26 7.48
N ILE A 188 -4.59 12.57 8.54
CA ILE A 188 -4.85 13.96 8.97
C ILE A 188 -4.25 14.15 10.36
N MET A 189 -3.41 15.16 10.50
CA MET A 189 -2.73 15.47 11.73
C MET A 189 -3.73 15.74 12.87
N GLY A 190 -3.54 15.03 13.99
CA GLY A 190 -4.40 15.08 15.16
C GLY A 190 -5.78 14.45 15.01
N MET A 191 -6.11 13.84 13.85
CA MET A 191 -7.48 13.38 13.57
C MET A 191 -7.56 11.96 13.02
N ARG A 192 -6.70 11.56 12.09
CA ARG A 192 -6.87 10.29 11.36
C ARG A 192 -5.57 9.64 10.94
N GLY A 193 -5.57 8.29 10.92
CA GLY A 193 -4.48 7.46 10.39
C GLY A 193 -3.20 7.57 11.20
N THR A 194 -2.06 7.37 10.58
CA THR A 194 -0.75 7.39 11.26
C THR A 194 -0.37 8.74 11.88
N LEU A 195 -1.13 9.80 11.61
CA LEU A 195 -0.95 11.13 12.18
C LEU A 195 -1.97 11.48 13.27
N ALA A 196 -2.93 10.60 13.60
CA ALA A 196 -3.99 10.87 14.57
C ALA A 196 -3.46 11.25 15.95
N ASN A 197 -2.43 10.55 16.42
CA ASN A 197 -1.81 10.72 17.73
C ASN A 197 -0.48 11.49 17.67
N SER A 198 -0.26 12.30 16.64
CA SER A 198 0.95 13.12 16.56
C SER A 198 0.95 14.19 17.64
N LEU A 199 2.06 14.32 18.37
CA LEU A 199 2.25 15.36 19.37
C LEU A 199 2.46 16.71 18.70
N VAL A 200 1.37 17.41 18.47
CA VAL A 200 1.37 18.73 17.83
C VAL A 200 0.52 19.71 18.62
N SER A 201 0.73 21.00 18.43
CA SER A 201 -0.14 21.98 19.00
C SER A 201 -1.54 21.92 18.38
N ASN A 202 -2.56 22.32 19.14
CA ASN A 202 -3.94 22.37 18.63
C ASN A 202 -4.08 23.27 17.37
N LYS A 203 -3.13 24.19 17.14
CA LYS A 203 -3.15 25.13 16.03
C LYS A 203 -3.00 24.46 14.66
N ILE A 204 -2.24 23.35 14.57
CA ILE A 204 -2.01 22.62 13.31
C ILE A 204 -2.83 21.34 13.20
N ASN A 205 -3.65 21.00 14.20
CA ASN A 205 -4.60 19.90 14.11
C ASN A 205 -5.56 20.12 12.93
N GLY A 206 -5.73 19.09 12.09
CA GLY A 206 -6.53 19.19 10.89
C GLY A 206 -5.94 20.06 9.76
N LYS A 207 -4.72 20.58 9.90
CA LYS A 207 -4.08 21.46 8.91
C LYS A 207 -3.05 20.75 8.02
N PHE A 208 -2.59 19.56 8.39
CA PHE A 208 -1.68 18.78 7.58
C PHE A 208 -2.32 17.45 7.17
N PHE A 209 -2.35 17.21 5.86
CA PHE A 209 -2.85 16.00 5.21
C PHE A 209 -1.66 15.30 4.57
N GLY A 210 -1.25 14.14 5.05
CA GLY A 210 -0.02 13.56 4.56
C GLY A 210 0.17 12.08 4.84
N LYS A 211 1.34 11.62 4.43
CA LYS A 211 1.83 10.25 4.60
C LYS A 211 3.10 10.26 5.41
N THR A 212 3.15 9.40 6.42
CA THR A 212 4.36 9.11 7.17
C THR A 212 5.09 7.90 6.60
N GLY A 213 6.41 7.86 6.78
CA GLY A 213 7.25 6.67 6.58
C GLY A 213 8.19 6.52 7.76
N THR A 214 8.33 5.30 8.28
CA THR A 214 9.24 5.03 9.40
C THR A 214 9.97 3.71 9.15
N LEU A 215 11.30 3.77 9.11
CA LEU A 215 12.20 2.63 9.17
C LEU A 215 13.21 2.87 10.29
N SER A 216 14.08 1.90 10.59
CA SER A 216 15.03 2.00 11.72
C SER A 216 15.84 3.31 11.72
N ASN A 217 16.28 3.78 10.56
CA ASN A 217 17.12 4.98 10.44
C ASN A 217 16.52 6.01 9.47
N VAL A 218 15.21 5.94 9.21
CA VAL A 218 14.52 6.84 8.29
C VAL A 218 13.19 7.27 8.87
N PHE A 219 12.94 8.57 8.85
CA PHE A 219 11.61 9.12 9.01
C PHE A 219 11.28 10.03 7.84
N ALA A 220 10.08 9.88 7.29
CA ALA A 220 9.59 10.70 6.22
C ALA A 220 8.20 11.24 6.56
N LEU A 221 7.95 12.49 6.16
CA LEU A 221 6.65 13.15 6.26
C LEU A 221 6.43 13.98 5.00
N SER A 222 5.41 13.68 4.23
CA SER A 222 5.11 14.41 3.00
C SER A 222 3.61 14.58 2.84
N GLY A 223 3.18 15.73 2.34
CA GLY A 223 1.75 16.02 2.20
C GLY A 223 1.45 17.48 1.93
N TYR A 224 0.23 17.85 2.26
CA TYR A 224 -0.33 19.18 2.06
C TYR A 224 -0.53 19.88 3.40
N PHE A 225 -0.01 21.09 3.51
CA PHE A 225 -0.15 21.94 4.68
C PHE A 225 -1.04 23.12 4.35
N HIS A 226 -2.14 23.25 5.07
CA HIS A 226 -3.15 24.28 4.88
C HIS A 226 -2.90 25.44 5.83
N LYS A 227 -2.62 26.62 5.29
CA LYS A 227 -2.39 27.86 6.05
C LYS A 227 -2.93 29.06 5.25
N ASN A 228 -3.69 29.95 5.89
CA ASN A 228 -4.16 31.24 5.33
C ASN A 228 -4.80 31.07 3.94
N ASN A 229 -5.71 30.10 3.78
CA ASN A 229 -6.36 29.75 2.50
C ASN A 229 -5.39 29.31 1.38
N LYS A 230 -4.12 29.06 1.70
CA LYS A 230 -3.13 28.50 0.80
C LYS A 230 -2.83 27.04 1.16
N ILE A 231 -2.40 26.27 0.17
CA ILE A 231 -2.00 24.87 0.32
C ILE A 231 -0.55 24.74 -0.11
N TYR A 232 0.30 24.32 0.79
CA TYR A 232 1.72 24.10 0.58
C TYR A 232 1.99 22.61 0.44
N SER A 233 2.78 22.22 -0.56
CA SER A 233 3.28 20.86 -0.72
C SER A 233 4.59 20.72 0.04
N ILE A 234 4.62 19.85 1.04
CA ILE A 234 5.78 19.63 1.92
C ILE A 234 6.30 18.22 1.77
N SER A 235 7.62 18.06 1.74
CA SER A 235 8.29 16.78 1.84
C SER A 235 9.54 16.89 2.70
N ILE A 236 9.59 16.08 3.75
CA ILE A 236 10.70 16.01 4.70
C ILE A 236 11.14 14.55 4.76
N ILE A 237 12.44 14.30 4.62
CA ILE A 237 13.06 12.98 4.79
C ILE A 237 14.27 13.15 5.70
N GLN A 238 14.27 12.46 6.81
CA GLN A 238 15.42 12.37 7.72
C GLN A 238 16.03 10.97 7.63
N ASN A 239 17.29 10.89 7.27
CA ASN A 239 18.11 9.68 7.31
C ASN A 239 19.16 9.90 8.42
N SER A 240 19.01 9.23 9.55
CA SER A 240 19.90 9.41 10.69
C SER A 240 19.82 8.21 11.63
N SER A 241 20.90 7.90 12.33
CA SER A 241 20.89 6.94 13.44
C SER A 241 20.02 7.41 14.61
N PHE A 242 19.78 8.72 14.71
CA PHE A 242 18.88 9.31 15.70
C PHE A 242 17.77 10.07 14.97
N ILE A 243 16.51 9.62 15.14
CA ILE A 243 15.31 10.22 14.59
C ILE A 243 14.56 10.97 15.70
N ASP A 244 14.42 12.27 15.55
CA ASP A 244 13.61 13.11 16.43
C ASP A 244 12.35 13.60 15.71
N LYS A 245 11.28 12.81 15.82
CA LYS A 245 9.98 13.17 15.21
C LYS A 245 9.42 14.47 15.78
N ASN A 246 9.70 14.78 17.04
CA ASN A 246 9.20 16.00 17.69
C ASN A 246 9.78 17.26 17.03
N LYS A 247 11.05 17.24 16.60
CA LYS A 247 11.63 18.35 15.84
C LYS A 247 10.91 18.60 14.53
N ILE A 248 10.52 17.54 13.82
CA ILE A 248 9.79 17.66 12.55
C ILE A 248 8.40 18.23 12.79
N PHE A 249 7.70 17.76 13.80
CA PHE A 249 6.38 18.31 14.14
C PHE A 249 6.46 19.73 14.67
N LYS A 250 7.49 20.05 15.47
CA LYS A 250 7.75 21.43 15.90
C LYS A 250 8.01 22.34 14.68
N PHE A 251 8.81 21.89 13.71
CA PHE A 251 9.05 22.64 12.48
C PHE A 251 7.76 22.97 11.73
N LEU A 252 6.80 22.02 11.64
CA LEU A 252 5.50 22.33 11.03
C LEU A 252 4.69 23.36 11.83
N ASN A 253 4.79 23.30 13.17
CA ASN A 253 4.16 24.31 14.02
C ASN A 253 4.80 25.69 13.81
N ASP A 254 6.12 25.75 13.78
CA ASP A 254 6.86 26.99 13.55
C ASP A 254 6.52 27.58 12.16
N LEU A 255 6.40 26.75 11.12
CA LEU A 255 5.92 27.18 9.81
C LEU A 255 4.50 27.77 9.84
N TYR A 256 3.65 27.32 10.76
CA TYR A 256 2.30 27.87 10.93
C TYR A 256 2.34 29.27 11.53
N GLU A 257 3.26 29.51 12.49
CA GLU A 257 3.40 30.78 13.20
C GLU A 257 4.13 31.87 12.38
N ILE A 258 4.97 31.49 11.41
CA ILE A 258 5.67 32.47 10.57
C ILE A 258 4.65 33.26 9.75
N ASP A 259 4.57 34.54 9.97
CA ASP A 259 3.82 35.43 9.08
C ASP A 259 4.41 35.40 7.68
N GLU A 260 3.54 35.28 6.67
CA GLU A 260 4.00 35.36 5.28
C GLU A 260 4.62 36.74 5.09
N CYS A 261 5.88 36.81 4.62
CA CYS A 261 6.45 38.06 4.14
C CYS A 261 5.49 38.68 3.11
N LYS A 262 5.01 39.83 3.41
CA LYS A 262 4.14 40.64 2.52
C LYS A 262 4.85 41.00 1.25
#